data_1b66bf912f33f4d6d00f9a5a525fc984
#
_entry.id   1b66bf912f33f4d6d00f9a5a525fc984
#
_cell.length_a   1.000
_cell.length_b   1.000
_cell.length_c   1.000
_cell.angle_alpha   90.00
_cell.angle_beta   90.00
_cell.angle_gamma   90.00
#
_symmetry.space_group_name_H-M   'P 1'
#
loop_
_entity.id
_entity.type
_entity.pdbx_description
1 polymer ?
#
loop_
_entity_poly.entity_id
_entity_poly.type
_entity_poly.pdbx_seq_one_letter_code
_entity_poly.pdbx_strand_id
1 'polypeptide(L)'
;MAERNLDFDRIINRRNTDCLKYDFAVKRGMPSDVLPLWVADMDFETSSYIEDALVERAKMGIYGYSDAQTPYFEAVAGWMKRH
;
A
#
# COMPACT_ATOMS: atom_id res chain seq x y z
N MET A 1 -9.94 -6.79 15.49
CA MET A 1 -10.16 -5.37 15.22
C MET A 1 -11.08 -5.22 14.01
N ALA A 2 -12.05 -4.32 14.07
CA ALA A 2 -12.96 -4.11 12.94
C ALA A 2 -12.26 -3.39 11.80
N GLU A 3 -12.61 -3.71 10.57
CA GLU A 3 -12.11 -3.00 9.41
C GLU A 3 -12.68 -1.59 9.36
N ARG A 4 -11.86 -0.61 8.96
CA ARG A 4 -12.33 0.75 8.72
C ARG A 4 -13.30 0.78 7.53
N ASN A 5 -14.22 1.72 7.54
CA ASN A 5 -15.01 2.03 6.35
C ASN A 5 -14.15 2.81 5.38
N LEU A 6 -13.84 2.21 4.22
CA LEU A 6 -13.05 2.87 3.20
C LEU A 6 -13.92 3.87 2.44
N ASP A 7 -13.43 5.10 2.32
CA ASP A 7 -14.07 6.15 1.56
C ASP A 7 -13.29 6.36 0.25
N PHE A 8 -13.81 5.79 -0.83
CA PHE A 8 -13.17 5.87 -2.15
C PHE A 8 -13.42 7.21 -2.84
N ASP A 9 -14.27 8.04 -2.29
CA ASP A 9 -14.53 9.38 -2.83
C ASP A 9 -13.65 10.45 -2.19
N ARG A 10 -12.99 10.14 -1.07
CA ARG A 10 -12.11 11.07 -0.39
C ARG A 10 -10.82 11.26 -1.19
N ILE A 11 -10.47 12.51 -1.44
CA ILE A 11 -9.20 12.86 -2.09
C ILE A 11 -8.10 12.82 -1.03
N ILE A 12 -7.11 11.95 -1.23
CA ILE A 12 -5.96 11.81 -0.34
C ILE A 12 -4.80 12.58 -0.97
N ASN A 13 -4.26 13.56 -0.22
CA ASN A 13 -3.09 14.29 -0.68
C ASN A 13 -1.83 13.46 -0.39
N ARG A 14 -1.20 12.99 -1.47
CA ARG A 14 0.04 12.21 -1.39
C ARG A 14 1.30 13.02 -1.67
N ARG A 15 1.19 14.35 -1.81
CA ARG A 15 2.34 15.22 -2.03
C ARG A 15 3.19 15.30 -0.76
N ASN A 16 4.50 15.42 -0.94
CA ASN A 16 5.49 15.45 0.15
C ASN A 16 5.56 14.16 0.97
N THR A 17 5.28 13.02 0.32
CA THR A 17 5.39 11.69 0.92
C THR A 17 6.49 10.86 0.28
N ASP A 18 7.28 11.46 -0.59
CA ASP A 18 8.28 10.80 -1.43
C ASP A 18 7.68 9.78 -2.41
N CYS A 19 6.39 9.88 -2.71
CA CYS A 19 5.79 8.97 -3.68
C CYS A 19 6.21 9.40 -5.10
N LEU A 20 6.55 8.40 -5.89
CA LEU A 20 7.03 8.60 -7.26
C LEU A 20 6.01 9.34 -8.11
N LYS A 21 4.76 8.98 -7.96
CA LYS A 21 3.65 9.43 -8.80
C LYS A 21 3.42 10.94 -8.74
N TYR A 22 3.50 11.53 -7.55
CA TYR A 22 3.22 12.94 -7.33
C TYR A 22 4.48 13.79 -7.15
N ASP A 23 5.46 13.28 -6.41
CA ASP A 23 6.59 14.10 -5.98
C ASP A 23 7.75 14.11 -6.97
N PHE A 24 7.78 13.16 -7.91
CA PHE A 24 8.87 13.04 -8.86
C PHE A 24 8.48 13.30 -10.32
N ALA A 25 7.28 13.83 -10.55
CA ALA A 25 6.80 14.15 -11.90
C ALA A 25 7.67 15.24 -12.54
N VAL A 26 8.02 16.29 -11.77
CA VAL A 26 8.82 17.42 -12.27
C VAL A 26 10.22 16.96 -12.70
N LYS A 27 10.84 16.04 -11.97
CA LYS A 27 12.14 15.49 -12.33
C LYS A 27 12.12 14.77 -13.68
N ARG A 28 10.94 14.34 -14.11
CA ARG A 28 10.74 13.64 -15.38
C ARG A 28 10.19 14.55 -16.48
N GLY A 29 10.29 15.87 -16.29
CA GLY A 29 9.90 16.84 -17.28
C GLY A 29 8.40 17.13 -17.36
N MET A 30 7.63 16.68 -16.39
CA MET A 30 6.19 16.94 -16.34
C MET A 30 5.88 18.18 -15.49
N PRO A 31 4.78 18.90 -15.77
CA PRO A 31 4.35 20.01 -14.90
C PRO A 31 4.07 19.52 -13.48
N SER A 32 4.27 20.41 -12.50
CA SER A 32 4.04 20.09 -11.08
C SER A 32 2.59 19.78 -10.74
N ASP A 33 1.64 20.29 -11.55
CA ASP A 33 0.21 20.09 -11.36
C ASP A 33 -0.39 19.06 -12.30
N VAL A 34 0.44 18.26 -12.98
CA VAL A 34 -0.03 17.25 -13.90
C VAL A 34 -0.96 16.25 -13.21
N LEU A 35 -2.03 15.85 -13.88
CA LEU A 35 -2.84 14.73 -13.44
C LEU A 35 -2.07 13.43 -13.72
N PRO A 36 -1.65 12.71 -12.67
CA PRO A 36 -0.78 11.55 -12.90
C PRO A 36 -1.56 10.34 -13.41
N LEU A 37 -1.18 9.91 -14.60
CA LEU A 37 -1.71 8.69 -15.22
C LEU A 37 -0.61 7.70 -15.57
N TRP A 38 0.57 7.83 -14.95
CA TRP A 38 1.78 7.11 -15.37
C TRP A 38 2.25 6.03 -14.41
N VAL A 39 1.94 6.13 -13.15
CA VAL A 39 2.26 5.09 -12.17
C VAL A 39 0.96 4.41 -11.75
N ALA A 40 0.96 3.08 -11.77
CA ALA A 40 -0.25 2.28 -11.61
C ALA A 40 -0.67 2.06 -10.15
N ASP A 41 -0.02 2.69 -9.19
CA ASP A 41 -0.44 2.56 -7.79
C ASP A 41 -1.73 3.34 -7.53
N MET A 42 -2.54 2.82 -6.62
CA MET A 42 -3.84 3.41 -6.31
C MET A 42 -3.71 4.51 -5.26
N ASP A 43 -4.64 5.48 -5.31
CA ASP A 43 -4.72 6.57 -4.35
C ASP A 43 -5.78 6.33 -3.26
N PHE A 44 -6.04 5.07 -2.97
CA PHE A 44 -6.98 4.66 -1.94
C PHE A 44 -6.24 4.11 -0.72
N GLU A 45 -6.81 4.32 0.46
CA GLU A 45 -6.30 3.67 1.67
C GLU A 45 -6.42 2.16 1.55
N THR A 46 -5.44 1.46 2.12
CA THR A 46 -5.52 0.01 2.22
C THR A 46 -6.46 -0.41 3.35
N SER A 47 -6.83 -1.70 3.35
CA SER A 47 -7.61 -2.31 4.43
C SER A 47 -6.91 -2.15 5.78
N SER A 48 -7.69 -1.89 6.84
CA SER A 48 -7.16 -1.83 8.20
C SER A 48 -6.56 -3.15 8.66
N TYR A 49 -7.02 -4.29 8.13
CA TYR A 49 -6.40 -5.59 8.43
C TYR A 49 -4.95 -5.65 8.00
N ILE A 50 -4.64 -5.12 6.82
CA ILE A 50 -3.28 -5.06 6.29
C ILE A 50 -2.44 -4.08 7.11
N GLU A 51 -2.97 -2.90 7.36
CA GLU A 51 -2.28 -1.86 8.14
C GLU A 51 -1.94 -2.35 9.54
N ASP A 52 -2.89 -2.99 10.21
CA ASP A 52 -2.69 -3.50 11.57
C ASP A 52 -1.60 -4.58 11.60
N ALA A 53 -1.57 -5.46 10.61
CA ALA A 53 -0.51 -6.47 10.50
C ALA A 53 0.87 -5.83 10.30
N LEU A 54 0.96 -4.79 9.50
CA LEU A 54 2.21 -4.05 9.30
C LEU A 54 2.66 -3.33 10.58
N VAL A 55 1.74 -2.72 11.29
CA VAL A 55 2.02 -2.03 12.56
C VAL A 55 2.54 -3.03 13.60
N GLU A 56 1.89 -4.19 13.72
CA GLU A 56 2.33 -5.25 14.64
C GLU A 56 3.76 -5.72 14.28
N ARG A 57 4.04 -5.90 13.01
CA ARG A 57 5.37 -6.28 12.56
C ARG A 57 6.40 -5.20 12.88
N ALA A 58 6.06 -3.94 12.67
CA ALA A 58 6.95 -2.82 12.96
C ALA A 58 7.31 -2.74 14.44
N LYS A 59 6.39 -3.10 15.33
CA LYS A 59 6.61 -3.07 16.78
C LYS A 59 7.60 -4.12 17.27
N MET A 60 7.91 -5.13 16.49
CA MET A 60 8.91 -6.13 16.88
C MET A 60 10.31 -5.54 17.10
N GLY A 61 10.64 -4.47 16.38
CA GLY A 61 11.87 -3.72 16.59
C GLY A 61 13.15 -4.37 16.08
N ILE A 62 13.07 -5.60 15.57
CA ILE A 62 14.21 -6.33 15.01
C ILE A 62 13.85 -6.73 13.59
N TYR A 63 14.56 -6.18 12.62
CA TYR A 63 14.22 -6.29 11.20
C TYR A 63 15.30 -7.06 10.46
N GLY A 64 15.29 -8.37 10.65
CA GLY A 64 16.20 -9.28 9.95
C GLY A 64 15.57 -9.89 8.72
N TYR A 65 16.26 -10.85 8.15
CA TYR A 65 15.71 -11.62 7.04
C TYR A 65 14.59 -12.52 7.52
N SER A 66 13.59 -12.69 6.68
CA SER A 66 12.45 -13.57 6.92
C SER A 66 12.24 -14.49 5.74
N ASP A 67 11.53 -15.58 5.98
CA ASP A 67 11.15 -16.49 4.91
C ASP A 67 9.67 -16.86 5.05
N ALA A 68 9.08 -17.29 3.96
CA ALA A 68 7.68 -17.69 3.93
C ALA A 68 7.49 -19.00 4.71
N GLN A 69 6.43 -19.04 5.49
CA GLN A 69 6.06 -20.20 6.30
C GLN A 69 4.73 -20.77 5.85
N THR A 70 4.30 -21.85 6.47
CA THR A 70 3.06 -22.56 6.13
C THR A 70 1.84 -21.61 6.04
N PRO A 71 1.61 -20.65 6.97
CA PRO A 71 0.46 -19.75 6.85
C PRO A 71 0.45 -18.93 5.55
N TYR A 72 1.61 -18.54 5.06
CA TYR A 72 1.71 -17.83 3.78
C TYR A 72 1.24 -18.72 2.63
N PHE A 73 1.75 -19.94 2.56
CA PHE A 73 1.38 -20.88 1.50
C PHE A 73 -0.10 -21.26 1.55
N GLU A 74 -0.64 -21.42 2.74
CA GLU A 74 -2.07 -21.71 2.94
C GLU A 74 -2.94 -20.54 2.48
N ALA A 75 -2.52 -19.29 2.74
CA ALA A 75 -3.25 -18.10 2.28
C ALA A 75 -3.30 -18.04 0.76
N VAL A 76 -2.17 -18.28 0.10
CA VAL A 76 -2.11 -18.30 -1.38
C VAL A 76 -2.98 -19.41 -1.95
N ALA A 77 -2.85 -20.61 -1.42
CA ALA A 77 -3.65 -21.76 -1.89
C ALA A 77 -5.15 -21.52 -1.69
N GLY A 78 -5.54 -20.95 -0.55
CA GLY A 78 -6.93 -20.61 -0.26
C GLY A 78 -7.50 -19.58 -1.22
N TRP A 79 -6.73 -18.55 -1.55
CA TRP A 79 -7.12 -17.54 -2.53
C TRP A 79 -7.34 -18.18 -3.90
N MET A 80 -6.37 -18.97 -4.37
CA MET A 80 -6.45 -19.63 -5.68
C MET A 80 -7.64 -20.59 -5.77
N LYS A 81 -7.96 -21.27 -4.67
CA LYS A 81 -9.11 -22.18 -4.63
C LYS A 81 -10.44 -21.44 -4.74
N ARG A 82 -10.55 -20.24 -4.12
CA ARG A 82 -11.79 -19.44 -4.14
C ARG A 82 -11.97 -18.65 -5.44
N HIS A 83 -10.92 -18.40 -6.15
CA HIS A 83 -10.90 -17.58 -7.36
C HIS A 83 -10.27 -18.31 -8.54
#